data_28cbe8ebda73424eb4b18ea50f0fe28e
#
_entry.id   28cbe8ebda73424eb4b18ea50f0fe28e
#
_cell.length_a   1.000
_cell.length_b   1.000
_cell.length_c   1.000
_cell.angle_alpha   90.00
_cell.angle_beta   90.00
_cell.angle_gamma   90.00
#
_symmetry.space_group_name_H-M   'P 1'
#
loop_
_entity.id
_entity.type
_entity.pdbx_description
1 polymer ?
#
loop_
_entity_poly.entity_id
_entity_poly.type
_entity_poly.pdbx_seq_one_letter_code
_entity_poly.pdbx_strand_id
1 'polypeptide(L)'
;MPARRDQPVISMHHNLYLVALSILVAIQASYVGLNLALRIPAAFAIDRRLLIAASAITLSVGIWSMHFIGMLSMGMASKVDYLVLPTLLSLLLCVLVTGIAVYLASLRSRHLLAVAAGVMGLGITTMHYVGMIALNSSARMTYDPAYVVVSFAIAVTASGLALWLAFSAERRPPLFLCATFLGCAVSGMHYTAMAGTAFDFSIAGQTVPTSFISSDTLAVIVSFVAFAISGIFMLTLVPMRAAADRGNPTPRTPQDGADDFHDAGLPGGAAADPRAGNPAGLLDAAASGLLPIEKNGNRFHIAANEVVSVHANAHYTYVFNGRDDLFCPLSITEIFERLPKPAFYRTHRSYIVNLEHVGRVKKSGDAAVAELDSPVRRTVPISRARVADLRQELAAHQSRRHSGVL
;
A
#
# COMPACT_ATOMS: atom_id res chain seq x y z
N MET A 1 7.26 -16.01 -62.34
CA MET A 1 7.74 -15.61 -61.02
C MET A 1 7.78 -14.09 -60.99
N PRO A 2 6.89 -13.39 -60.28
CA PRO A 2 7.02 -11.94 -60.13
C PRO A 2 8.06 -11.64 -59.06
N ALA A 3 8.98 -10.73 -59.37
CA ALA A 3 10.04 -10.25 -58.51
C ALA A 3 9.44 -9.72 -57.21
N ARG A 4 9.96 -10.23 -56.07
CA ARG A 4 9.74 -9.65 -54.73
C ARG A 4 10.29 -8.23 -54.78
N ARG A 5 9.40 -7.23 -54.86
CA ARG A 5 9.83 -5.83 -54.66
C ARG A 5 10.38 -5.74 -53.23
N ASP A 6 11.64 -5.44 -53.15
CA ASP A 6 12.29 -5.05 -51.86
C ASP A 6 11.58 -3.80 -51.37
N GLN A 7 10.63 -4.00 -50.47
CA GLN A 7 9.98 -2.90 -49.75
C GLN A 7 11.04 -2.32 -48.83
N PRO A 8 11.20 -1.00 -48.75
CA PRO A 8 12.14 -0.40 -47.80
C PRO A 8 11.67 -0.76 -46.40
N VAL A 9 12.47 -1.56 -45.69
CA VAL A 9 12.30 -1.79 -44.25
C VAL A 9 12.55 -0.44 -43.60
N ILE A 10 11.48 0.26 -43.22
CA ILE A 10 11.58 1.51 -42.48
C ILE A 10 12.17 1.13 -41.13
N SER A 11 13.45 1.43 -40.92
CA SER A 11 14.10 1.28 -39.62
C SER A 11 13.42 2.21 -38.62
N MET A 12 12.63 1.65 -37.71
CA MET A 12 12.03 2.40 -36.62
C MET A 12 13.11 2.87 -35.66
N HIS A 13 13.34 4.17 -35.60
CA HIS A 13 14.24 4.77 -34.63
C HIS A 13 13.48 5.10 -33.34
N HIS A 14 13.81 4.42 -32.24
CA HIS A 14 13.27 4.77 -30.94
C HIS A 14 14.05 5.94 -30.35
N ASN A 15 13.33 6.94 -29.82
CA ASN A 15 13.90 7.99 -29.00
C ASN A 15 14.26 7.40 -27.62
N LEU A 16 15.54 7.20 -27.37
CA LEU A 16 16.06 6.57 -26.14
C LEU A 16 15.65 7.33 -24.86
N TYR A 17 15.49 8.64 -24.91
CA TYR A 17 15.03 9.43 -23.77
C TYR A 17 13.60 9.08 -23.38
N LEU A 18 12.69 8.92 -24.36
CA LEU A 18 11.32 8.52 -24.12
C LEU A 18 11.25 7.05 -23.67
N VAL A 19 12.11 6.17 -24.20
CA VAL A 19 12.21 4.79 -23.73
C VAL A 19 12.62 4.77 -22.24
N ALA A 20 13.67 5.50 -21.87
CA ALA A 20 14.12 5.59 -20.48
C ALA A 20 13.03 6.18 -19.57
N LEU A 21 12.31 7.22 -20.02
CA LEU A 21 11.21 7.83 -19.31
C LEU A 21 10.06 6.82 -19.09
N SER A 22 9.71 6.04 -20.10
CA SER A 22 8.64 5.03 -19.99
C SER A 22 8.97 3.99 -18.91
N ILE A 23 10.21 3.49 -18.87
CA ILE A 23 10.68 2.53 -17.86
C ILE A 23 10.67 3.18 -16.47
N LEU A 24 11.14 4.41 -16.34
CA LEU A 24 11.16 5.13 -15.07
C LEU A 24 9.75 5.32 -14.49
N VAL A 25 8.80 5.74 -15.32
CA VAL A 25 7.39 5.89 -14.92
C VAL A 25 6.78 4.57 -14.47
N ALA A 26 7.08 3.47 -15.19
CA ALA A 26 6.63 2.14 -14.80
C ALA A 26 7.18 1.71 -13.43
N ILE A 27 8.46 1.95 -13.15
CA ILE A 27 9.09 1.63 -11.85
C ILE A 27 8.49 2.47 -10.74
N GLN A 28 8.33 3.79 -10.93
CA GLN A 28 7.74 4.68 -9.93
C GLN A 28 6.30 4.30 -9.60
N ALA A 29 5.47 4.06 -10.61
CA ALA A 29 4.09 3.64 -10.42
C ALA A 29 4.00 2.26 -9.74
N SER A 30 4.88 1.33 -10.10
CA SER A 30 4.99 0.02 -9.44
C SER A 30 5.36 0.17 -7.97
N TYR A 31 6.28 1.06 -7.62
CA TYR A 31 6.65 1.33 -6.23
C TYR A 31 5.46 1.86 -5.42
N VAL A 32 4.78 2.89 -5.91
CA VAL A 32 3.63 3.49 -5.23
C VAL A 32 2.49 2.47 -5.11
N GLY A 33 2.17 1.79 -6.20
CA GLY A 33 1.10 0.80 -6.24
C GLY A 33 1.34 -0.40 -5.32
N LEU A 34 2.56 -0.96 -5.32
CA LEU A 34 2.94 -2.04 -4.40
C LEU A 34 2.98 -1.57 -2.95
N ASN A 35 3.44 -0.34 -2.67
CA ASN A 35 3.40 0.24 -1.31
C ASN A 35 1.97 0.29 -0.76
N LEU A 36 1.01 0.73 -1.57
CA LEU A 36 -0.40 0.74 -1.21
C LEU A 36 -0.94 -0.69 -1.03
N ALA A 37 -0.61 -1.59 -1.96
CA ALA A 37 -1.06 -2.99 -1.93
C ALA A 37 -0.58 -3.73 -0.67
N LEU A 38 0.64 -3.49 -0.20
CA LEU A 38 1.19 -4.09 1.02
C LEU A 38 0.47 -3.68 2.31
N ARG A 39 -0.28 -2.57 2.29
CA ARG A 39 -1.09 -2.11 3.42
C ARG A 39 -2.46 -2.77 3.48
N ILE A 40 -2.95 -3.36 2.38
CA ILE A 40 -4.30 -3.97 2.27
C ILE A 40 -4.58 -5.03 3.35
N PRO A 41 -3.66 -5.98 3.66
CA PRO A 41 -3.94 -7.03 4.63
C PRO A 41 -4.15 -6.54 6.07
N ALA A 42 -3.62 -5.35 6.40
CA ALA A 42 -3.74 -4.75 7.74
C ALA A 42 -4.87 -3.71 7.83
N ALA A 43 -5.55 -3.41 6.72
CA ALA A 43 -6.58 -2.38 6.64
C ALA A 43 -7.98 -2.92 6.94
N PHE A 44 -8.82 -2.09 7.57
CA PHE A 44 -10.23 -2.38 7.83
C PHE A 44 -11.12 -2.10 6.61
N ALA A 45 -12.37 -2.56 6.68
CA ALA A 45 -13.31 -2.71 5.55
C ALA A 45 -13.35 -1.56 4.53
N ILE A 46 -13.50 -0.31 4.96
CA ILE A 46 -13.53 0.87 4.06
C ILE A 46 -12.14 1.20 3.54
N ASP A 47 -11.14 1.26 4.43
CA ASP A 47 -9.75 1.55 4.07
C ASP A 47 -9.18 0.48 3.13
N ARG A 48 -9.57 -0.79 3.34
CA ARG A 48 -9.18 -1.89 2.47
C ARG A 48 -9.66 -1.71 1.03
N ARG A 49 -10.92 -1.29 0.83
CA ARG A 49 -11.48 -1.02 -0.51
C ARG A 49 -10.78 0.15 -1.17
N LEU A 50 -10.52 1.23 -0.42
CA LEU A 50 -9.79 2.39 -0.91
C LEU A 50 -8.35 2.05 -1.29
N LEU A 51 -7.65 1.25 -0.49
CA LEU A 51 -6.27 0.83 -0.79
C LEU A 51 -6.21 -0.07 -2.03
N ILE A 52 -7.18 -0.99 -2.22
CA ILE A 52 -7.27 -1.81 -3.43
C ILE A 52 -7.49 -0.90 -4.64
N ALA A 53 -8.46 0.02 -4.58
CA ALA A 53 -8.75 0.95 -5.67
C ALA A 53 -7.55 1.87 -5.98
N ALA A 54 -6.94 2.47 -4.97
CA ALA A 54 -5.79 3.35 -5.13
C ALA A 54 -4.58 2.60 -5.70
N SER A 55 -4.29 1.37 -5.22
CA SER A 55 -3.23 0.53 -5.76
C SER A 55 -3.50 0.15 -7.22
N ALA A 56 -4.73 -0.29 -7.53
CA ALA A 56 -5.14 -0.68 -8.88
C ALA A 56 -5.03 0.50 -9.84
N ILE A 57 -5.56 1.66 -9.47
CA ILE A 57 -5.51 2.88 -10.30
C ILE A 57 -4.05 3.28 -10.54
N THR A 58 -3.23 3.33 -9.49
CA THR A 58 -1.82 3.77 -9.62
C THR A 58 -1.02 2.84 -10.52
N LEU A 59 -1.13 1.52 -10.33
CA LEU A 59 -0.47 0.54 -11.18
C LEU A 59 -0.94 0.65 -12.63
N SER A 60 -2.26 0.68 -12.84
CA SER A 60 -2.83 0.71 -14.19
C SER A 60 -2.50 1.98 -14.95
N VAL A 61 -2.59 3.14 -14.29
CA VAL A 61 -2.21 4.43 -14.88
C VAL A 61 -0.73 4.43 -15.22
N GLY A 62 0.14 3.85 -14.38
CA GLY A 62 1.56 3.70 -14.66
C GLY A 62 1.84 2.78 -15.84
N ILE A 63 1.21 1.60 -15.91
CA ILE A 63 1.33 0.64 -17.00
C ILE A 63 0.84 1.26 -18.31
N TRP A 64 -0.31 1.93 -18.28
CA TRP A 64 -0.91 2.63 -19.41
C TRP A 64 -0.01 3.79 -19.90
N SER A 65 0.49 4.62 -18.99
CA SER A 65 1.40 5.72 -19.34
C SER A 65 2.72 5.22 -19.94
N MET A 66 3.29 4.15 -19.37
CA MET A 66 4.49 3.53 -19.92
C MET A 66 4.25 3.08 -21.36
N HIS A 67 3.11 2.41 -21.64
CA HIS A 67 2.75 1.96 -22.98
C HIS A 67 2.69 3.13 -23.98
N PHE A 68 1.95 4.19 -23.65
CA PHE A 68 1.80 5.33 -24.57
C PHE A 68 3.07 6.18 -24.70
N ILE A 69 3.89 6.33 -23.64
CA ILE A 69 5.23 6.94 -23.77
C ILE A 69 6.11 6.08 -24.68
N GLY A 70 6.05 4.74 -24.54
CA GLY A 70 6.74 3.81 -25.41
C GLY A 70 6.29 3.96 -26.88
N MET A 71 4.98 4.11 -27.12
CA MET A 71 4.45 4.38 -28.45
C MET A 71 4.93 5.73 -29.02
N LEU A 72 4.93 6.78 -28.21
CA LEU A 72 5.45 8.10 -28.60
C LEU A 72 6.97 8.09 -28.83
N SER A 73 7.71 7.11 -28.28
CA SER A 73 9.14 6.95 -28.53
C SER A 73 9.46 6.50 -29.95
N MET A 74 8.50 5.90 -30.65
CA MET A 74 8.67 5.50 -32.03
C MET A 74 8.55 6.71 -32.95
N GLY A 75 9.64 7.04 -33.61
CA GLY A 75 9.67 8.08 -34.64
C GLY A 75 8.95 7.63 -35.91
N MET A 76 7.59 7.66 -35.91
CA MET A 76 6.84 7.40 -37.13
C MET A 76 6.92 8.61 -38.05
N ALA A 77 7.13 8.38 -39.35
CA ALA A 77 7.29 9.42 -40.34
C ALA A 77 6.00 10.26 -40.58
N SER A 78 4.87 9.84 -40.07
CA SER A 78 3.57 10.55 -40.17
C SER A 78 3.02 10.87 -38.80
N LYS A 79 2.31 12.00 -38.64
CA LYS A 79 1.53 12.29 -37.43
C LYS A 79 0.50 11.17 -37.24
N VAL A 80 0.52 10.58 -36.05
CA VAL A 80 -0.36 9.49 -35.66
C VAL A 80 -1.36 10.01 -34.65
N ASP A 81 -2.63 9.78 -34.91
CA ASP A 81 -3.71 10.06 -33.97
C ASP A 81 -4.14 8.79 -33.26
N TYR A 82 -4.76 8.95 -32.09
CA TYR A 82 -5.23 7.83 -31.30
C TYR A 82 -6.76 7.88 -31.16
N LEU A 83 -7.42 6.74 -31.41
CA LEU A 83 -8.86 6.59 -31.24
C LEU A 83 -9.23 6.70 -29.77
N VAL A 84 -10.14 7.61 -29.42
CA VAL A 84 -10.53 7.88 -28.01
C VAL A 84 -11.05 6.62 -27.31
N LEU A 85 -11.97 5.90 -27.96
CA LEU A 85 -12.66 4.76 -27.35
C LEU A 85 -11.71 3.60 -27.01
N PRO A 86 -10.86 3.08 -27.91
CA PRO A 86 -9.88 2.03 -27.54
C PRO A 86 -8.86 2.52 -26.54
N THR A 87 -8.45 3.79 -26.56
CA THR A 87 -7.52 4.39 -25.59
C THR A 87 -8.10 4.34 -24.18
N LEU A 88 -9.36 4.77 -24.01
CA LEU A 88 -10.04 4.71 -22.70
C LEU A 88 -10.35 3.27 -22.29
N LEU A 89 -10.77 2.42 -23.23
CA LEU A 89 -11.05 1.01 -22.96
C LEU A 89 -9.80 0.28 -22.46
N SER A 90 -8.64 0.55 -23.05
CA SER A 90 -7.36 -0.05 -22.61
C SER A 90 -7.05 0.32 -21.15
N LEU A 91 -7.28 1.57 -20.73
CA LEU A 91 -7.11 2.00 -19.35
C LEU A 91 -8.11 1.33 -18.40
N LEU A 92 -9.41 1.30 -18.76
CA LEU A 92 -10.46 0.71 -17.93
C LEU A 92 -10.23 -0.79 -17.70
N LEU A 93 -9.88 -1.53 -18.77
CA LEU A 93 -9.52 -2.94 -18.67
C LEU A 93 -8.31 -3.15 -17.78
N CYS A 94 -7.28 -2.30 -17.90
CA CYS A 94 -6.10 -2.35 -17.04
C CYS A 94 -6.48 -2.15 -15.56
N VAL A 95 -7.31 -1.16 -15.24
CA VAL A 95 -7.76 -0.88 -13.85
C VAL A 95 -8.55 -2.07 -13.30
N LEU A 96 -9.48 -2.61 -14.05
CA LEU A 96 -10.32 -3.73 -13.63
C LEU A 96 -9.46 -4.97 -13.33
N VAL A 97 -8.61 -5.38 -14.29
CA VAL A 97 -7.83 -6.61 -14.16
C VAL A 97 -6.73 -6.48 -13.11
N THR A 98 -6.07 -5.33 -13.04
CA THR A 98 -5.08 -5.04 -11.99
C THR A 98 -5.73 -5.01 -10.61
N GLY A 99 -6.94 -4.45 -10.48
CA GLY A 99 -7.70 -4.45 -9.22
C GLY A 99 -8.01 -5.86 -8.73
N ILE A 100 -8.45 -6.74 -9.62
CA ILE A 100 -8.68 -8.17 -9.32
C ILE A 100 -7.37 -8.83 -8.90
N ALA A 101 -6.28 -8.62 -9.63
CA ALA A 101 -4.98 -9.23 -9.32
C ALA A 101 -4.43 -8.79 -7.95
N VAL A 102 -4.50 -7.48 -7.64
CA VAL A 102 -4.09 -6.94 -6.33
C VAL A 102 -4.96 -7.49 -5.20
N TYR A 103 -6.28 -7.58 -5.41
CA TYR A 103 -7.18 -8.17 -4.44
C TYR A 103 -6.82 -9.64 -4.16
N LEU A 104 -6.65 -10.47 -5.20
CA LEU A 104 -6.28 -11.87 -5.05
C LEU A 104 -4.92 -12.03 -4.34
N ALA A 105 -3.92 -11.23 -4.71
CA ALA A 105 -2.60 -11.25 -4.09
C ALA A 105 -2.66 -10.89 -2.59
N SER A 106 -3.56 -9.96 -2.21
CA SER A 106 -3.73 -9.53 -0.81
C SER A 106 -4.25 -10.65 0.12
N LEU A 107 -4.85 -11.70 -0.42
CA LEU A 107 -5.33 -12.87 0.34
C LEU A 107 -4.20 -13.82 0.77
N ARG A 108 -2.97 -13.63 0.30
CA ARG A 108 -1.74 -14.35 0.69
C ARG A 108 -1.80 -15.88 0.58
N SER A 109 -2.66 -16.42 -0.26
CA SER A 109 -2.71 -17.84 -0.59
C SER A 109 -1.81 -18.12 -1.79
N ARG A 110 -1.00 -19.20 -1.76
CA ARG A 110 -0.09 -19.56 -2.87
C ARG A 110 -0.85 -19.77 -4.19
N HIS A 111 -2.00 -20.42 -4.14
CA HIS A 111 -2.82 -20.67 -5.33
C HIS A 111 -3.41 -19.36 -5.87
N LEU A 112 -3.94 -18.50 -4.98
CA LEU A 112 -4.50 -17.20 -5.38
C LEU A 112 -3.43 -16.25 -5.89
N LEU A 113 -2.20 -16.37 -5.41
CA LEU A 113 -1.08 -15.59 -5.91
C LEU A 113 -0.69 -16.00 -7.34
N ALA A 114 -0.69 -17.30 -7.64
CA ALA A 114 -0.47 -17.80 -9.01
C ALA A 114 -1.59 -17.32 -9.96
N VAL A 115 -2.85 -17.37 -9.51
CA VAL A 115 -3.99 -16.81 -10.27
C VAL A 115 -3.82 -15.30 -10.45
N ALA A 116 -3.42 -14.57 -9.41
CA ALA A 116 -3.17 -13.12 -9.48
C ALA A 116 -2.07 -12.79 -10.50
N ALA A 117 -1.00 -13.60 -10.58
CA ALA A 117 0.06 -13.44 -11.58
C ALA A 117 -0.47 -13.61 -13.01
N GLY A 118 -1.27 -14.65 -13.25
CA GLY A 118 -1.91 -14.88 -14.54
C GLY A 118 -2.87 -13.76 -14.93
N VAL A 119 -3.72 -13.32 -14.00
CA VAL A 119 -4.66 -12.22 -14.18
C VAL A 119 -3.90 -10.91 -14.47
N MET A 120 -2.85 -10.60 -13.70
CA MET A 120 -2.03 -9.40 -13.93
C MET A 120 -1.35 -9.43 -15.31
N GLY A 121 -0.72 -10.55 -15.66
CA GLY A 121 -0.08 -10.72 -16.97
C GLY A 121 -1.07 -10.59 -18.11
N LEU A 122 -2.26 -11.20 -17.99
CA LEU A 122 -3.35 -11.05 -18.97
C LEU A 122 -3.78 -9.59 -19.08
N GLY A 123 -3.95 -8.88 -17.96
CA GLY A 123 -4.33 -7.47 -17.96
C GLY A 123 -3.33 -6.57 -18.67
N ILE A 124 -2.03 -6.75 -18.36
CA ILE A 124 -0.95 -5.98 -19.00
C ILE A 124 -0.93 -6.22 -20.50
N THR A 125 -1.00 -7.50 -20.92
CA THR A 125 -0.97 -7.88 -22.35
C THR A 125 -2.20 -7.39 -23.08
N THR A 126 -3.40 -7.55 -22.51
CA THR A 126 -4.66 -7.07 -23.10
C THR A 126 -4.64 -5.55 -23.25
N MET A 127 -4.20 -4.81 -22.20
CA MET A 127 -4.07 -3.36 -22.28
C MET A 127 -3.16 -2.94 -23.45
N HIS A 128 -2.01 -3.62 -23.61
CA HIS A 128 -1.07 -3.33 -24.68
C HIS A 128 -1.73 -3.50 -26.06
N TYR A 129 -2.32 -4.67 -26.35
CA TYR A 129 -2.90 -4.91 -27.69
C TYR A 129 -4.15 -4.09 -27.95
N VAL A 130 -4.99 -3.79 -26.95
CA VAL A 130 -6.10 -2.84 -27.09
C VAL A 130 -5.57 -1.41 -27.31
N GLY A 131 -4.47 -1.04 -26.64
CA GLY A 131 -3.77 0.22 -26.86
C GLY A 131 -3.18 0.32 -28.28
N MET A 132 -2.72 -0.79 -28.86
CA MET A 132 -2.29 -0.84 -30.28
C MET A 132 -3.45 -0.62 -31.23
N ILE A 133 -4.66 -1.16 -30.93
CA ILE A 133 -5.87 -0.90 -31.75
C ILE A 133 -6.24 0.59 -31.68
N ALA A 134 -5.86 1.30 -30.61
CA ALA A 134 -6.11 2.74 -30.52
C ALA A 134 -5.31 3.55 -31.55
N LEU A 135 -4.21 3.01 -32.08
CA LEU A 135 -3.38 3.68 -33.07
C LEU A 135 -4.11 3.83 -34.38
N ASN A 136 -4.55 5.06 -34.66
CA ASN A 136 -5.18 5.39 -35.96
C ASN A 136 -4.10 5.72 -36.99
N SER A 137 -3.44 4.68 -37.50
CA SER A 137 -2.46 4.82 -38.56
C SER A 137 -3.03 4.33 -39.89
N SER A 138 -2.54 4.90 -40.96
CA SER A 138 -2.84 4.39 -42.33
C SER A 138 -2.17 3.02 -42.60
N ALA A 139 -1.52 2.45 -41.59
CA ALA A 139 -0.83 1.18 -41.67
C ALA A 139 -1.68 0.02 -41.12
N ARG A 140 -1.65 -1.09 -41.81
CA ARG A 140 -2.14 -2.36 -41.29
C ARG A 140 -1.09 -2.97 -40.36
N MET A 141 -1.50 -3.28 -39.11
CA MET A 141 -0.62 -3.95 -38.14
C MET A 141 -0.78 -5.47 -38.28
N THR A 142 0.34 -6.16 -38.31
CA THR A 142 0.43 -7.61 -38.22
C THR A 142 1.31 -8.00 -37.04
N TYR A 143 0.89 -9.00 -36.27
CA TYR A 143 1.56 -9.46 -35.06
C TYR A 143 2.15 -10.85 -35.29
N ASP A 144 3.42 -11.02 -34.98
CA ASP A 144 4.06 -12.34 -34.97
C ASP A 144 3.57 -13.13 -33.74
N PRO A 145 2.93 -14.30 -33.91
CA PRO A 145 2.41 -15.09 -32.78
C PRO A 145 3.48 -15.50 -31.78
N ALA A 146 4.73 -15.71 -32.18
CA ALA A 146 5.82 -16.08 -31.27
C ALA A 146 6.10 -14.93 -30.30
N TYR A 147 6.17 -13.69 -30.78
CA TYR A 147 6.38 -12.51 -29.94
C TYR A 147 5.17 -12.23 -29.04
N VAL A 148 3.94 -12.52 -29.49
CA VAL A 148 2.74 -12.42 -28.64
C VAL A 148 2.84 -13.38 -27.47
N VAL A 149 3.20 -14.65 -27.70
CA VAL A 149 3.36 -15.65 -26.65
C VAL A 149 4.50 -15.30 -25.69
N VAL A 150 5.65 -14.86 -26.22
CA VAL A 150 6.81 -14.47 -25.40
C VAL A 150 6.47 -13.25 -24.55
N SER A 151 5.84 -12.22 -25.10
CA SER A 151 5.46 -11.03 -24.35
C SER A 151 4.47 -11.37 -23.21
N PHE A 152 3.49 -12.24 -23.47
CA PHE A 152 2.57 -12.74 -22.46
C PHE A 152 3.31 -13.52 -21.35
N ALA A 153 4.22 -14.42 -21.72
CA ALA A 153 5.03 -15.18 -20.76
C ALA A 153 5.87 -14.25 -19.88
N ILE A 154 6.49 -13.22 -20.44
CA ILE A 154 7.22 -12.17 -19.69
C ILE A 154 6.28 -11.47 -18.70
N ALA A 155 5.08 -11.06 -19.15
CA ALA A 155 4.13 -10.38 -18.29
C ALA A 155 3.70 -11.24 -17.10
N VAL A 156 3.36 -12.51 -17.33
CA VAL A 156 2.91 -13.45 -16.28
C VAL A 156 4.04 -13.77 -15.30
N THR A 157 5.20 -14.19 -15.82
CA THR A 157 6.31 -14.65 -14.96
C THR A 157 6.86 -13.52 -14.10
N ALA A 158 7.04 -12.36 -14.66
CA ALA A 158 7.62 -11.24 -13.93
C ALA A 158 6.60 -10.57 -12.99
N SER A 159 5.31 -10.47 -13.36
CA SER A 159 4.25 -10.06 -12.43
C SER A 159 4.12 -11.06 -11.28
N GLY A 160 4.20 -12.36 -11.58
CA GLY A 160 4.20 -13.41 -10.57
C GLY A 160 5.35 -13.30 -9.60
N LEU A 161 6.56 -13.08 -10.11
CA LEU A 161 7.75 -12.88 -9.29
C LEU A 161 7.62 -11.63 -8.40
N ALA A 162 7.18 -10.51 -8.96
CA ALA A 162 7.01 -9.25 -8.22
C ALA A 162 5.97 -9.39 -7.10
N LEU A 163 4.82 -10.00 -7.39
CA LEU A 163 3.77 -10.25 -6.40
C LEU A 163 4.23 -11.25 -5.34
N TRP A 164 4.95 -12.30 -5.73
CA TRP A 164 5.48 -13.29 -4.79
C TRP A 164 6.51 -12.65 -3.83
N LEU A 165 7.44 -11.86 -4.35
CA LEU A 165 8.42 -11.13 -3.54
C LEU A 165 7.75 -10.16 -2.57
N ALA A 166 6.69 -9.46 -3.03
CA ALA A 166 5.99 -8.49 -2.20
C ALA A 166 5.12 -9.14 -1.11
N PHE A 167 4.39 -10.23 -1.43
CA PHE A 167 3.35 -10.76 -0.54
C PHE A 167 3.73 -12.06 0.20
N SER A 168 4.65 -12.88 -0.34
CA SER A 168 4.90 -14.25 0.18
C SER A 168 6.32 -14.51 0.66
N ALA A 169 7.30 -13.68 0.33
CA ALA A 169 8.67 -13.91 0.75
C ALA A 169 8.81 -13.83 2.28
N GLU A 170 9.43 -14.82 2.91
CA GLU A 170 9.71 -14.83 4.36
C GLU A 170 10.63 -13.68 4.77
N ARG A 171 11.66 -13.41 3.98
CA ARG A 171 12.50 -12.21 4.06
C ARG A 171 12.11 -11.31 2.90
N ARG A 172 11.29 -10.32 3.17
CA ARG A 172 10.85 -9.37 2.14
C ARG A 172 12.05 -8.58 1.63
N PRO A 173 12.35 -8.65 0.32
CA PRO A 173 13.35 -7.78 -0.26
C PRO A 173 12.88 -6.31 -0.17
N PRO A 174 13.78 -5.34 -0.31
CA PRO A 174 13.39 -3.94 -0.38
C PRO A 174 12.31 -3.73 -1.44
N LEU A 175 11.26 -2.99 -1.08
CA LEU A 175 10.12 -2.71 -1.98
C LEU A 175 10.57 -2.15 -3.34
N PHE A 176 11.66 -1.37 -3.34
CA PHE A 176 12.26 -0.83 -4.56
C PHE A 176 12.66 -1.93 -5.54
N LEU A 177 13.23 -3.04 -5.08
CA LEU A 177 13.58 -4.17 -5.96
C LEU A 177 12.33 -4.80 -6.58
N CYS A 178 11.28 -5.03 -5.78
CA CYS A 178 10.00 -5.57 -6.29
C CYS A 178 9.40 -4.65 -7.36
N ALA A 179 9.45 -3.34 -7.11
CA ALA A 179 8.95 -2.33 -8.04
C ALA A 179 9.78 -2.25 -9.33
N THR A 180 11.09 -2.36 -9.23
CA THR A 180 12.00 -2.41 -10.38
C THR A 180 11.71 -3.64 -11.23
N PHE A 181 11.57 -4.81 -10.61
CA PHE A 181 11.19 -6.03 -11.33
C PHE A 181 9.86 -5.87 -12.07
N LEU A 182 8.82 -5.35 -11.40
CA LEU A 182 7.52 -5.18 -12.03
C LEU A 182 7.57 -4.14 -13.16
N GLY A 183 8.22 -2.99 -12.95
CA GLY A 183 8.37 -1.95 -13.95
C GLY A 183 9.18 -2.41 -15.18
N CYS A 184 10.29 -3.12 -14.95
CA CYS A 184 11.09 -3.71 -16.03
C CYS A 184 10.31 -4.80 -16.78
N ALA A 185 9.47 -5.58 -16.08
CA ALA A 185 8.63 -6.60 -16.68
C ALA A 185 7.59 -6.02 -17.63
N VAL A 186 6.88 -4.99 -17.15
CA VAL A 186 5.87 -4.30 -17.95
C VAL A 186 6.51 -3.68 -19.19
N SER A 187 7.66 -3.04 -19.03
CA SER A 187 8.42 -2.46 -20.16
C SER A 187 8.95 -3.55 -21.09
N GLY A 188 9.52 -4.62 -20.53
CA GLY A 188 10.01 -5.77 -21.30
C GLY A 188 8.93 -6.43 -22.15
N MET A 189 7.73 -6.63 -21.58
CA MET A 189 6.58 -7.12 -22.34
C MET A 189 6.24 -6.18 -23.50
N HIS A 190 6.13 -4.86 -23.23
CA HIS A 190 5.77 -3.87 -24.24
C HIS A 190 6.77 -3.87 -25.39
N TYR A 191 8.06 -3.73 -25.12
CA TYR A 191 9.07 -3.66 -26.18
C TYR A 191 9.28 -4.99 -26.91
N THR A 192 9.06 -6.13 -26.25
CA THR A 192 9.05 -7.44 -26.91
C THR A 192 7.84 -7.56 -27.86
N ALA A 193 6.65 -7.15 -27.43
CA ALA A 193 5.47 -7.15 -28.30
C ALA A 193 5.64 -6.20 -29.51
N MET A 194 6.26 -5.04 -29.29
CA MET A 194 6.57 -4.09 -30.36
C MET A 194 7.59 -4.63 -31.36
N ALA A 195 8.59 -5.38 -30.91
CA ALA A 195 9.57 -6.03 -31.81
C ALA A 195 8.92 -7.07 -32.73
N GLY A 196 7.81 -7.67 -32.30
CA GLY A 196 7.00 -8.61 -33.12
C GLY A 196 5.89 -7.95 -33.93
N THR A 197 5.79 -6.61 -33.93
CA THR A 197 4.74 -5.88 -34.65
C THR A 197 5.30 -5.28 -35.95
N ALA A 198 4.74 -5.68 -37.10
CA ALA A 198 5.06 -5.10 -38.38
C ALA A 198 3.94 -4.15 -38.86
N PHE A 199 4.33 -3.01 -39.42
CA PHE A 199 3.47 -1.97 -39.95
C PHE A 199 3.53 -1.99 -41.48
N ASP A 200 2.43 -2.25 -42.13
CA ASP A 200 2.31 -2.22 -43.57
C ASP A 200 1.51 -0.96 -44.03
N PHE A 201 2.21 -0.01 -44.59
CA PHE A 201 1.63 1.26 -45.08
C PHE A 201 1.10 1.20 -46.52
N SER A 202 1.14 0.02 -47.16
CA SER A 202 0.74 -0.14 -48.56
C SER A 202 -0.76 -0.04 -48.80
N ILE A 203 -1.57 -0.14 -47.75
CA ILE A 203 -3.03 -0.12 -47.84
C ILE A 203 -3.54 1.10 -47.06
N ALA A 204 -3.61 2.24 -47.71
CA ALA A 204 -4.28 3.42 -47.17
C ALA A 204 -5.79 3.14 -47.07
N GLY A 205 -6.26 2.72 -45.90
CA GLY A 205 -7.69 2.52 -45.63
C GLY A 205 -8.45 3.85 -45.59
N GLN A 206 -9.71 3.83 -46.02
CA GLN A 206 -10.59 4.99 -45.89
C GLN A 206 -10.79 5.29 -44.40
N THR A 207 -10.43 6.49 -43.98
CA THR A 207 -10.64 6.96 -42.61
C THR A 207 -12.14 7.20 -42.38
N VAL A 208 -12.74 6.39 -41.49
CA VAL A 208 -14.07 6.71 -40.96
C VAL A 208 -13.88 7.87 -39.98
N PRO A 209 -14.71 8.94 -40.01
CA PRO A 209 -14.63 10.04 -39.08
C PRO A 209 -14.99 9.53 -37.68
N THR A 210 -13.99 9.38 -36.83
CA THR A 210 -14.08 9.00 -35.43
C THR A 210 -13.41 10.09 -34.56
N SER A 211 -13.77 10.17 -33.30
CA SER A 211 -13.12 11.10 -32.39
C SER A 211 -11.66 10.67 -32.13
N PHE A 212 -10.73 11.59 -32.34
CA PHE A 212 -9.28 11.35 -32.17
C PHE A 212 -8.71 12.17 -31.02
N ILE A 213 -7.65 11.62 -30.44
CA ILE A 213 -6.69 12.34 -29.60
C ILE A 213 -5.42 12.48 -30.44
N SER A 214 -4.98 13.71 -30.71
CA SER A 214 -3.71 13.91 -31.40
C SER A 214 -2.54 13.40 -30.56
N SER A 215 -1.44 12.99 -31.21
CA SER A 215 -0.21 12.58 -30.52
C SER A 215 0.30 13.67 -29.56
N ASP A 216 0.15 14.93 -29.93
CA ASP A 216 0.54 16.07 -29.07
C ASP A 216 -0.32 16.17 -27.80
N THR A 217 -1.66 16.03 -27.96
CA THR A 217 -2.58 16.02 -26.81
C THR A 217 -2.34 14.81 -25.91
N LEU A 218 -2.12 13.63 -26.48
CA LEU A 218 -1.77 12.43 -25.73
C LEU A 218 -0.45 12.61 -24.95
N ALA A 219 0.55 13.20 -25.60
CA ALA A 219 1.84 13.49 -24.94
C ALA A 219 1.66 14.42 -23.73
N VAL A 220 0.81 15.46 -23.86
CA VAL A 220 0.49 16.35 -22.71
C VAL A 220 -0.20 15.58 -21.58
N ILE A 221 -1.23 14.77 -21.90
CA ILE A 221 -1.94 13.96 -20.89
C ILE A 221 -0.98 13.03 -20.16
N VAL A 222 -0.18 12.29 -20.92
CA VAL A 222 0.75 11.30 -20.34
C VAL A 222 1.87 11.98 -19.56
N SER A 223 2.34 13.15 -19.99
CA SER A 223 3.34 13.95 -19.26
C SER A 223 2.79 14.43 -17.93
N PHE A 224 1.55 14.93 -17.90
CA PHE A 224 0.89 15.34 -16.65
C PHE A 224 0.72 14.16 -15.69
N VAL A 225 0.30 13.02 -16.21
CA VAL A 225 0.16 11.78 -15.43
C VAL A 225 1.52 11.31 -14.87
N ALA A 226 2.56 11.32 -15.70
CA ALA A 226 3.92 10.97 -15.27
C ALA A 226 4.44 11.90 -14.16
N PHE A 227 4.16 13.20 -14.28
CA PHE A 227 4.49 14.19 -13.24
C PHE A 227 3.72 13.91 -11.94
N ALA A 228 2.41 13.62 -12.02
CA ALA A 228 1.60 13.29 -10.85
C ALA A 228 2.10 12.00 -10.14
N ILE A 229 2.42 10.96 -10.91
CA ILE A 229 3.01 9.72 -10.37
C ILE A 229 4.34 10.01 -9.68
N SER A 230 5.21 10.80 -10.31
CA SER A 230 6.50 11.19 -9.74
C SER A 230 6.34 11.99 -8.45
N GLY A 231 5.36 12.90 -8.40
CA GLY A 231 5.02 13.66 -7.19
C GLY A 231 4.55 12.75 -6.04
N ILE A 232 3.65 11.83 -6.32
CA ILE A 232 3.18 10.84 -5.32
C ILE A 232 4.34 9.96 -4.87
N PHE A 233 5.20 9.51 -5.80
CA PHE A 233 6.39 8.72 -5.47
C PHE A 233 7.32 9.50 -4.52
N MET A 234 7.60 10.78 -4.79
CA MET A 234 8.40 11.63 -3.89
C MET A 234 7.79 11.77 -2.51
N LEU A 235 6.46 11.93 -2.41
CA LEU A 235 5.77 11.97 -1.12
C LEU A 235 5.91 10.65 -0.34
N THR A 236 5.96 9.50 -1.02
CA THR A 236 6.15 8.19 -0.34
C THR A 236 7.58 7.99 0.17
N LEU A 237 8.56 8.70 -0.38
CA LEU A 237 9.95 8.66 0.06
C LEU A 237 10.22 9.57 1.27
N VAL A 238 9.38 10.57 1.50
CA VAL A 238 9.51 11.44 2.67
C VAL A 238 9.23 10.62 3.93
N PRO A 239 10.22 10.42 4.83
CA PRO A 239 9.96 9.74 6.09
C PRO A 239 8.97 10.60 6.86
N MET A 240 7.79 10.04 7.16
CA MET A 240 6.89 10.66 8.12
C MET A 240 7.61 10.63 9.47
N ARG A 241 8.33 11.72 9.79
CA ARG A 241 8.80 11.95 11.15
C ARG A 241 7.55 11.89 12.01
N ALA A 242 7.50 10.88 12.86
CA ALA A 242 6.45 10.77 13.84
C ALA A 242 6.38 12.13 14.54
N ALA A 243 5.19 12.73 14.59
CA ALA A 243 4.91 13.99 15.29
C ALA A 243 5.13 13.88 16.83
N ALA A 244 5.98 12.96 17.25
CA ALA A 244 6.33 12.67 18.63
C ALA A 244 7.33 13.66 19.24
N ASP A 245 7.84 14.64 18.45
CA ASP A 245 8.85 15.58 18.99
C ASP A 245 8.33 17.01 19.20
N ARG A 246 7.00 17.20 19.16
CA ARG A 246 6.38 18.50 19.50
C ARG A 246 5.67 18.48 20.85
N GLY A 247 6.23 17.85 21.86
CA GLY A 247 5.58 17.78 23.15
C GLY A 247 6.46 17.28 24.28
N ASN A 248 7.74 17.66 24.28
CA ASN A 248 8.52 17.58 25.51
C ASN A 248 8.80 19.02 25.97
N PRO A 249 7.94 19.63 26.81
CA PRO A 249 8.34 20.78 27.56
C PRO A 249 9.44 20.30 28.51
N THR A 250 10.66 20.78 28.33
CA THR A 250 11.72 20.68 29.33
C THR A 250 11.13 20.96 30.71
N PRO A 251 11.41 20.13 31.72
CA PRO A 251 11.05 20.47 33.09
C PRO A 251 11.77 21.76 33.44
N ARG A 252 11.04 22.87 33.54
CA ARG A 252 11.54 24.06 34.23
C ARG A 252 11.66 23.71 35.70
N THR A 253 12.85 23.71 36.22
CA THR A 253 13.14 23.78 37.67
C THR A 253 12.37 24.97 38.25
N PRO A 254 11.70 24.80 39.39
CA PRO A 254 11.12 25.93 40.09
C PRO A 254 12.24 26.66 40.83
N GLN A 255 12.53 27.87 40.42
CA GLN A 255 13.25 28.83 41.26
C GLN A 255 12.50 30.16 41.23
N ASP A 256 12.01 30.50 42.41
CA ASP A 256 11.78 31.80 43.03
C ASP A 256 11.01 32.88 42.28
N GLY A 257 9.93 33.32 42.90
CA GLY A 257 9.26 34.61 42.63
C GLY A 257 7.83 34.63 43.18
N ALA A 258 7.72 34.92 44.46
CA ALA A 258 6.46 35.34 45.10
C ALA A 258 6.02 36.70 44.55
N ASP A 259 4.71 36.97 44.77
CA ASP A 259 3.99 38.26 44.65
C ASP A 259 3.36 38.57 43.29
N ASP A 260 2.05 38.45 43.19
CA ASP A 260 1.06 39.53 43.30
C ASP A 260 -0.35 38.99 42.98
N PHE A 261 -1.22 39.15 43.95
CA PHE A 261 -2.68 39.11 43.82
C PHE A 261 -3.17 40.38 43.11
N HIS A 262 -4.08 40.27 42.16
CA HIS A 262 -5.25 41.17 42.04
C HIS A 262 -6.21 40.65 40.97
N ASP A 263 -7.34 40.20 41.40
CA ASP A 263 -8.75 40.61 41.18
C ASP A 263 -9.11 41.15 39.79
N ALA A 264 -10.07 40.48 39.12
CA ALA A 264 -11.28 41.06 38.55
C ALA A 264 -11.98 40.18 37.50
N GLY A 265 -13.22 39.86 37.74
CA GLY A 265 -14.30 40.08 36.76
C GLY A 265 -14.68 38.92 35.81
N LEU A 266 -15.68 38.14 36.18
CA LEU A 266 -16.63 37.55 35.22
C LEU A 266 -17.45 38.66 34.52
N PRO A 267 -17.86 38.49 33.22
CA PRO A 267 -19.17 37.91 32.99
C PRO A 267 -19.38 37.17 31.67
N GLY A 268 -20.36 36.27 31.66
CA GLY A 268 -21.39 36.20 30.61
C GLY A 268 -21.23 35.18 29.49
N GLY A 269 -21.90 34.06 29.58
CA GLY A 269 -22.79 33.44 28.65
C GLY A 269 -22.46 33.30 27.16
N ALA A 270 -22.25 32.10 26.68
CA ALA A 270 -22.55 31.73 25.30
C ALA A 270 -22.93 30.24 25.21
N ALA A 271 -23.94 29.97 24.42
CA ALA A 271 -24.78 28.81 24.26
C ALA A 271 -24.03 27.50 23.98
N ALA A 272 -24.51 26.43 24.61
CA ALA A 272 -24.08 25.06 24.39
C ALA A 272 -24.50 24.52 23.01
N ASP A 273 -23.53 23.98 22.25
CA ASP A 273 -23.78 23.17 21.04
C ASP A 273 -24.22 21.74 21.45
N PRO A 274 -25.37 21.24 20.98
CA PRO A 274 -25.91 19.95 21.43
C PRO A 274 -25.25 18.70 20.83
N ARG A 275 -24.03 18.81 20.23
CA ARG A 275 -23.30 17.68 19.60
C ARG A 275 -22.09 17.20 20.37
N ALA A 276 -21.79 17.74 21.52
CA ALA A 276 -20.73 17.23 22.40
C ALA A 276 -21.26 16.04 23.19
N GLY A 277 -20.78 14.85 22.83
CA GLY A 277 -21.08 13.61 23.55
C GLY A 277 -20.70 13.72 25.03
N ASN A 278 -21.59 13.32 25.88
CA ASN A 278 -21.63 13.40 27.33
C ASN A 278 -20.28 12.99 28.00
N PRO A 279 -19.50 13.90 28.60
CA PRO A 279 -18.24 13.56 29.29
C PRO A 279 -18.43 12.74 30.59
N ALA A 280 -19.65 12.68 31.13
CA ALA A 280 -19.95 11.90 32.33
C ALA A 280 -19.86 10.37 32.10
N GLY A 281 -20.21 9.89 30.89
CA GLY A 281 -20.07 8.47 30.55
C GLY A 281 -18.64 7.99 30.36
N LEU A 282 -17.68 8.90 30.13
CA LEU A 282 -16.25 8.60 29.98
C LEU A 282 -15.54 8.46 31.35
N LEU A 283 -16.03 9.11 32.39
CA LEU A 283 -15.48 9.03 33.74
C LEU A 283 -15.89 7.75 34.47
N ASP A 284 -17.09 7.25 34.25
CA ASP A 284 -17.58 5.98 34.80
C ASP A 284 -16.91 4.75 34.17
N ALA A 285 -16.58 4.79 32.89
CA ALA A 285 -15.86 3.73 32.19
C ALA A 285 -14.38 3.63 32.61
N ALA A 286 -13.79 4.71 33.10
CA ALA A 286 -12.40 4.72 33.59
C ALA A 286 -12.24 3.97 34.92
N ALA A 287 -13.29 3.91 35.74
CA ALA A 287 -13.31 3.21 37.03
C ALA A 287 -13.55 1.70 36.90
N SER A 288 -14.06 1.22 35.76
CA SER A 288 -14.51 -0.16 35.54
C SER A 288 -13.53 -1.05 34.76
N GLY A 289 -12.34 -0.55 34.35
CA GLY A 289 -11.37 -1.33 33.55
C GLY A 289 -11.88 -1.74 32.16
N LEU A 290 -12.87 -1.02 31.63
CA LEU A 290 -13.43 -1.24 30.30
C LEU A 290 -12.73 -0.38 29.27
N LEU A 291 -12.31 -1.01 28.15
CA LEU A 291 -11.70 -0.31 27.01
C LEU A 291 -12.72 -0.17 25.87
N PRO A 292 -12.91 1.04 25.31
CA PRO A 292 -13.74 1.22 24.13
C PRO A 292 -13.06 0.58 22.91
N ILE A 293 -13.78 -0.25 22.19
CA ILE A 293 -13.36 -0.88 20.94
C ILE A 293 -14.37 -0.61 19.85
N GLU A 294 -13.91 -0.65 18.60
CA GLU A 294 -14.76 -0.53 17.43
C GLU A 294 -14.58 -1.75 16.53
N LYS A 295 -15.69 -2.41 16.19
CA LYS A 295 -15.72 -3.54 15.27
C LYS A 295 -16.90 -3.35 14.30
N ASN A 296 -16.62 -3.35 12.99
CA ASN A 296 -17.63 -3.17 11.93
C ASN A 296 -18.45 -1.87 12.04
N GLY A 297 -17.84 -0.78 12.51
CA GLY A 297 -18.51 0.52 12.67
C GLY A 297 -19.36 0.65 13.95
N ASN A 298 -19.46 -0.40 14.76
CA ASN A 298 -20.15 -0.38 16.04
C ASN A 298 -19.16 -0.26 17.21
N ARG A 299 -19.50 0.55 18.20
CA ARG A 299 -18.71 0.72 19.42
C ARG A 299 -19.14 -0.28 20.48
N PHE A 300 -18.17 -0.96 21.05
CA PHE A 300 -18.31 -1.91 22.14
C PHE A 300 -17.31 -1.57 23.24
N HIS A 301 -17.41 -2.27 24.37
CA HIS A 301 -16.43 -2.22 25.43
C HIS A 301 -15.89 -3.63 25.66
N ILE A 302 -14.58 -3.76 25.84
CA ILE A 302 -13.92 -4.99 26.23
C ILE A 302 -13.40 -4.85 27.65
N ALA A 303 -13.59 -5.87 28.47
CA ALA A 303 -13.08 -5.88 29.84
C ALA A 303 -11.57 -6.17 29.84
N ALA A 304 -10.86 -5.61 30.83
CA ALA A 304 -9.41 -5.77 30.93
C ALA A 304 -8.93 -7.24 31.00
N ASN A 305 -9.72 -8.13 31.61
CA ASN A 305 -9.44 -9.56 31.70
C ASN A 305 -9.51 -10.30 30.34
N GLU A 306 -10.19 -9.74 29.36
CA GLU A 306 -10.26 -10.28 28.01
C GLU A 306 -9.11 -9.79 27.11
N VAL A 307 -8.29 -8.85 27.62
CA VAL A 307 -7.18 -8.26 26.90
C VAL A 307 -5.91 -9.10 27.09
N VAL A 308 -5.41 -9.68 26.01
CA VAL A 308 -4.15 -10.44 25.99
C VAL A 308 -2.94 -9.55 25.72
N SER A 309 -3.06 -8.65 24.74
CA SER A 309 -2.02 -7.65 24.46
C SER A 309 -2.60 -6.43 23.75
N VAL A 310 -1.87 -5.33 23.82
CA VAL A 310 -2.18 -4.10 23.07
C VAL A 310 -0.98 -3.73 22.22
N HIS A 311 -1.25 -3.32 20.98
CA HIS A 311 -0.20 -2.80 20.11
C HIS A 311 -0.64 -1.55 19.37
N ALA A 312 0.30 -0.61 19.19
CA ALA A 312 0.11 0.58 18.39
C ALA A 312 0.85 0.43 17.06
N ASN A 313 0.15 0.75 15.97
CA ASN A 313 0.71 0.81 14.63
C ASN A 313 0.49 2.22 14.07
N ALA A 314 1.56 3.03 14.03
CA ALA A 314 1.55 4.42 13.58
C ALA A 314 0.48 5.29 14.26
N HIS A 315 -0.73 5.32 13.76
CA HIS A 315 -1.82 6.19 14.22
C HIS A 315 -2.95 5.45 14.95
N TYR A 316 -2.88 4.11 15.01
CA TYR A 316 -3.98 3.29 15.52
C TYR A 316 -3.50 2.35 16.60
N THR A 317 -4.35 2.16 17.60
CA THR A 317 -4.12 1.20 18.68
C THR A 317 -5.08 0.03 18.54
N TYR A 318 -4.57 -1.18 18.75
CA TYR A 318 -5.33 -2.41 18.66
C TYR A 318 -5.21 -3.19 19.95
N VAL A 319 -6.33 -3.72 20.39
CA VAL A 319 -6.44 -4.64 21.53
C VAL A 319 -6.61 -6.05 20.98
N PHE A 320 -5.71 -6.94 21.34
CA PHE A 320 -5.77 -8.35 20.99
C PHE A 320 -6.43 -9.14 22.14
N ASN A 321 -7.53 -9.83 21.83
CA ASN A 321 -8.31 -10.63 22.78
C ASN A 321 -7.98 -12.13 22.75
N GLY A 322 -6.86 -12.52 22.15
CA GLY A 322 -6.47 -13.92 21.97
C GLY A 322 -6.94 -14.54 20.65
N ARG A 323 -7.87 -13.91 19.95
CA ARG A 323 -8.38 -14.33 18.62
C ARG A 323 -8.28 -13.23 17.57
N ASP A 324 -8.85 -12.06 17.89
CA ASP A 324 -8.98 -10.93 16.98
C ASP A 324 -8.20 -9.71 17.46
N ASP A 325 -7.73 -8.89 16.53
CA ASP A 325 -7.27 -7.52 16.79
C ASP A 325 -8.45 -6.56 16.67
N LEU A 326 -8.79 -5.90 17.77
CA LEU A 326 -9.91 -4.98 17.89
C LEU A 326 -9.37 -3.55 17.91
N PHE A 327 -9.91 -2.69 17.06
CA PHE A 327 -9.52 -1.29 17.04
C PHE A 327 -9.96 -0.57 18.31
N CYS A 328 -9.02 0.19 18.91
CA CYS A 328 -9.29 1.05 20.05
C CYS A 328 -8.98 2.50 19.69
N PRO A 329 -9.92 3.44 19.89
CA PRO A 329 -9.71 4.85 19.57
C PRO A 329 -8.75 5.57 20.53
N LEU A 330 -8.39 4.94 21.64
CA LEU A 330 -7.47 5.49 22.64
C LEU A 330 -6.01 5.28 22.21
N SER A 331 -5.14 6.20 22.63
CA SER A 331 -3.70 6.02 22.48
C SER A 331 -3.19 4.88 23.37
N ILE A 332 -2.07 4.27 23.01
CA ILE A 332 -1.47 3.18 23.81
C ILE A 332 -1.10 3.63 25.22
N THR A 333 -0.81 4.92 25.42
CA THR A 333 -0.51 5.49 26.73
C THR A 333 -1.77 5.60 27.57
N GLU A 334 -2.87 6.10 27.03
CA GLU A 334 -4.16 6.17 27.71
C GLU A 334 -4.70 4.78 28.07
N ILE A 335 -4.52 3.79 27.16
CA ILE A 335 -4.88 2.40 27.46
C ILE A 335 -4.07 1.87 28.63
N PHE A 336 -2.74 2.11 28.64
CA PHE A 336 -1.86 1.63 29.71
C PHE A 336 -2.21 2.25 31.09
N GLU A 337 -2.71 3.48 31.11
CA GLU A 337 -3.17 4.14 32.32
C GLU A 337 -4.48 3.55 32.85
N ARG A 338 -5.38 3.08 31.95
CA ARG A 338 -6.67 2.51 32.30
C ARG A 338 -6.62 1.02 32.67
N LEU A 339 -5.57 0.31 32.20
CA LEU A 339 -5.43 -1.11 32.48
C LEU A 339 -4.98 -1.35 33.94
N PRO A 340 -5.54 -2.36 34.62
CA PRO A 340 -5.22 -2.64 36.02
C PRO A 340 -3.75 -3.06 36.18
N LYS A 341 -3.05 -2.37 37.08
CA LYS A 341 -1.69 -2.75 37.48
C LYS A 341 -1.80 -3.67 38.72
N PRO A 342 -0.97 -4.71 38.83
CA PRO A 342 0.23 -5.04 38.04
C PRO A 342 0.02 -6.07 36.94
N ALA A 343 -1.22 -6.35 36.50
CA ALA A 343 -1.49 -7.38 35.49
C ALA A 343 -0.92 -7.04 34.08
N PHE A 344 -0.73 -5.76 33.78
CA PHE A 344 -0.28 -5.32 32.46
C PHE A 344 1.10 -4.67 32.53
N TYR A 345 1.96 -5.05 31.56
CA TYR A 345 3.32 -4.51 31.42
C TYR A 345 3.59 -3.96 30.03
N ARG A 346 4.22 -2.78 29.96
CA ARG A 346 4.60 -2.16 28.67
C ARG A 346 5.97 -2.66 28.24
N THR A 347 6.02 -3.60 27.30
CA THR A 347 7.26 -4.23 26.81
C THR A 347 8.04 -3.37 25.83
N HIS A 348 7.33 -2.51 25.09
CA HIS A 348 7.90 -1.63 24.07
C HIS A 348 7.10 -0.32 24.01
N ARG A 349 7.65 0.74 23.40
CA ARG A 349 6.89 2.00 23.19
C ARG A 349 5.54 1.78 22.49
N SER A 350 5.41 0.72 21.70
CA SER A 350 4.22 0.37 20.92
C SER A 350 3.56 -0.94 21.36
N TYR A 351 3.95 -1.53 22.50
CA TYR A 351 3.38 -2.82 22.94
C TYR A 351 3.16 -2.89 24.44
N ILE A 352 2.01 -3.41 24.83
CA ILE A 352 1.63 -3.76 26.20
C ILE A 352 1.23 -5.23 26.19
N VAL A 353 1.57 -6.00 27.22
CA VAL A 353 1.17 -7.39 27.40
C VAL A 353 0.45 -7.58 28.73
N ASN A 354 -0.52 -8.46 28.75
CA ASN A 354 -1.06 -9.00 29.99
C ASN A 354 -0.14 -10.11 30.50
N LEU A 355 0.38 -9.96 31.72
CA LEU A 355 1.33 -10.90 32.32
C LEU A 355 0.72 -12.30 32.54
N GLU A 356 -0.60 -12.40 32.66
CA GLU A 356 -1.30 -13.69 32.77
C GLU A 356 -1.19 -14.55 31.51
N HIS A 357 -1.05 -13.89 30.35
CA HIS A 357 -0.94 -14.53 29.05
C HIS A 357 0.49 -14.62 28.51
N VAL A 358 1.52 -14.28 29.31
CA VAL A 358 2.91 -14.45 28.91
C VAL A 358 3.39 -15.85 29.27
N GLY A 359 3.47 -16.73 28.27
CA GLY A 359 3.94 -18.11 28.47
C GLY A 359 5.46 -18.18 28.62
N ARG A 360 6.22 -17.47 27.78
CA ARG A 360 7.69 -17.57 27.76
C ARG A 360 8.35 -16.33 27.18
N VAL A 361 9.52 -15.96 27.70
CA VAL A 361 10.39 -14.91 27.14
C VAL A 361 11.58 -15.56 26.44
N LYS A 362 11.68 -15.39 25.11
CA LYS A 362 12.78 -15.94 24.30
C LYS A 362 13.72 -14.82 23.82
N LYS A 363 15.00 -15.16 23.72
CA LYS A 363 15.98 -14.31 23.02
C LYS A 363 15.81 -14.51 21.52
N SER A 364 15.72 -13.41 20.75
CA SER A 364 15.62 -13.40 19.30
C SER A 364 16.69 -12.47 18.73
N GLY A 365 17.84 -13.02 18.39
CA GLY A 365 19.03 -12.23 18.03
C GLY A 365 19.45 -11.30 19.16
N ASP A 366 19.58 -10.03 18.84
CA ASP A 366 19.92 -8.95 19.79
C ASP A 366 18.73 -8.42 20.60
N ALA A 367 17.50 -8.88 20.33
CA ALA A 367 16.27 -8.50 21.00
C ALA A 367 15.67 -9.68 21.78
N ALA A 368 14.61 -9.42 22.54
CA ALA A 368 13.81 -10.46 23.17
C ALA A 368 12.35 -10.35 22.74
N VAL A 369 11.63 -11.47 22.76
CA VAL A 369 10.20 -11.54 22.46
C VAL A 369 9.47 -12.29 23.56
N ALA A 370 8.28 -11.84 23.91
CA ALA A 370 7.35 -12.57 24.75
C ALA A 370 6.45 -13.44 23.85
N GLU A 371 6.40 -14.74 24.11
CA GLU A 371 5.42 -15.64 23.51
C GLU A 371 4.14 -15.60 24.36
N LEU A 372 3.03 -15.28 23.71
CA LEU A 372 1.73 -15.22 24.38
C LEU A 372 1.07 -16.59 24.37
N ASP A 373 0.55 -16.99 25.50
CA ASP A 373 -0.32 -18.15 25.67
C ASP A 373 -1.75 -17.74 25.31
N SER A 374 -2.10 -17.99 24.07
CA SER A 374 -3.40 -17.65 23.50
C SER A 374 -3.76 -18.61 22.35
N PRO A 375 -5.06 -18.78 22.02
CA PRO A 375 -5.49 -19.65 20.93
C PRO A 375 -4.78 -19.40 19.60
N VAL A 376 -4.49 -18.14 19.30
CA VAL A 376 -3.66 -17.73 18.17
C VAL A 376 -2.27 -17.39 18.69
N ARG A 377 -1.29 -18.23 18.37
CA ARG A 377 0.11 -18.00 18.77
C ARG A 377 0.61 -16.64 18.28
N ARG A 378 1.06 -15.82 19.21
CA ARG A 378 1.60 -14.47 18.92
C ARG A 378 2.85 -14.21 19.74
N THR A 379 3.76 -13.44 19.15
CA THR A 379 4.97 -12.94 19.84
C THR A 379 4.93 -11.42 19.89
N VAL A 380 5.34 -10.87 21.03
CA VAL A 380 5.39 -9.42 21.26
C VAL A 380 6.86 -9.01 21.50
N PRO A 381 7.37 -7.98 20.80
CA PRO A 381 8.74 -7.53 20.99
C PRO A 381 8.94 -6.87 22.36
N ILE A 382 10.13 -7.10 22.93
CA ILE A 382 10.55 -6.51 24.20
C ILE A 382 11.76 -5.63 23.93
N SER A 383 11.73 -4.36 24.38
CA SER A 383 12.90 -3.49 24.27
C SER A 383 14.03 -3.99 25.17
N ARG A 384 15.29 -3.85 24.75
CA ARG A 384 16.48 -4.36 25.46
C ARG A 384 16.51 -3.93 26.92
N ALA A 385 16.21 -2.66 27.18
CA ALA A 385 16.20 -2.09 28.54
C ALA A 385 15.11 -2.67 29.44
N ARG A 386 14.07 -3.31 28.90
CA ARG A 386 12.91 -3.81 29.64
C ARG A 386 12.89 -5.33 29.86
N VAL A 387 13.89 -6.05 29.34
CA VAL A 387 13.92 -7.52 29.44
C VAL A 387 14.10 -8.00 30.88
N ALA A 388 15.01 -7.37 31.64
CA ALA A 388 15.26 -7.70 33.03
C ALA A 388 14.03 -7.40 33.90
N ASP A 389 13.48 -6.21 33.77
CA ASP A 389 12.30 -5.75 34.51
C ASP A 389 11.08 -6.64 34.23
N LEU A 390 10.83 -6.98 32.94
CA LEU A 390 9.71 -7.88 32.59
C LEU A 390 9.86 -9.25 33.27
N ARG A 391 11.08 -9.82 33.34
CA ARG A 391 11.31 -11.11 33.99
C ARG A 391 11.05 -11.01 35.51
N GLN A 392 11.42 -9.93 36.09
CA GLN A 392 11.19 -9.68 37.54
C GLN A 392 9.68 -9.54 37.81
N GLU A 393 8.94 -8.76 36.97
CA GLU A 393 7.51 -8.60 37.12
C GLU A 393 6.74 -9.92 36.87
N LEU A 394 7.17 -10.73 35.93
CA LEU A 394 6.58 -12.06 35.67
C LEU A 394 6.78 -12.98 36.89
N ALA A 395 7.98 -13.02 37.48
CA ALA A 395 8.26 -13.81 38.68
C ALA A 395 7.40 -13.35 39.86
N ALA A 396 7.30 -12.03 40.08
CA ALA A 396 6.46 -11.44 41.12
C ALA A 396 4.96 -11.73 40.89
N HIS A 397 4.50 -11.69 39.63
CA HIS A 397 3.12 -12.01 39.29
C HIS A 397 2.79 -13.49 39.54
N GLN A 398 3.67 -14.41 39.14
CA GLN A 398 3.54 -15.84 39.40
C GLN A 398 3.54 -16.16 40.91
N SER A 399 4.39 -15.50 41.69
CA SER A 399 4.42 -15.66 43.16
C SER A 399 3.12 -15.22 43.81
N ARG A 400 2.56 -14.08 43.42
CA ARG A 400 1.26 -13.58 43.90
C ARG A 400 0.12 -14.55 43.59
N ARG A 401 0.12 -15.16 42.43
CA ARG A 401 -0.87 -16.15 41.98
C ARG A 401 -0.85 -17.42 42.82
N HIS A 402 0.34 -17.89 43.21
CA HIS A 402 0.51 -19.05 44.10
C HIS A 402 0.15 -18.75 45.55
N SER A 403 0.25 -17.50 45.99
CA SER A 403 -0.09 -17.07 47.35
C SER A 403 -1.57 -16.75 47.57
N GLY A 404 -2.43 -16.90 46.56
CA GLY A 404 -3.89 -16.69 46.67
C GLY A 404 -4.32 -15.22 46.90
N VAL A 405 -3.46 -14.24 46.58
CA VAL A 405 -3.68 -12.79 46.79
C VAL A 405 -4.22 -12.10 45.52
N LEU A 406 -4.72 -12.86 44.55
CA LEU A 406 -5.39 -12.32 43.34
C LEU A 406 -6.80 -12.83 43.26
#